data_47a74988e08e0a9f436694184755e791
#
_entry.id   47a74988e08e0a9f436694184755e791
#
_cell.length_a   1.000
_cell.length_b   1.000
_cell.length_c   1.000
_cell.angle_alpha   90.00
_cell.angle_beta   90.00
_cell.angle_gamma   90.00
#
_symmetry.space_group_name_H-M   'P 1'
#
loop_
_entity.id
_entity.type
_entity.pdbx_description
1 polymer ?
#
loop_
_entity_poly.entity_id
_entity_poly.type
_entity_poly.pdbx_seq_one_letter_code
_entity_poly.pdbx_strand_id
1 'polypeptide(L)'
;MRVVISSGHGKYVRGASGLIDEVDEARKVVPEVAKWLTVNGHQVIEFHDDVSTTQQQNLNTIVNYHNNQTRDLDVSVHFNAYVPTDGGRGTEVLYLTEQQLAADVAKAISEAGGLINRGAHKRSDLYFLNGTTEPAILIEVCFVDAAADVEQYQGHFDEICRAIAQAIAPEPGAVADQTIRMSGKVSWFGGPEDMGVSPSEGLAFIYDVETKPHIFLDEQPPGTTGLARRLDPETYYIAMRWDYENPLTTKEALAGDDVALVRAPKTGRQFEAHPADWGPHVDTGRVADVSPGLMEALGIETDDEVEVKFPGRLTEPPEKQPKRPPKRRRQPKRRRQPKRRRQPKRLTRKPMRKRSRNRTHNTG
;
A
#
# COMPACT_ATOMS: atom_id res chain seq x y z
N MET A 1 -23.78 -6.84 7.43
CA MET A 1 -24.37 -7.07 6.11
C MET A 1 -25.19 -8.34 6.12
N ARG A 2 -26.22 -8.44 5.26
CA ARG A 2 -27.02 -9.64 5.02
C ARG A 2 -26.73 -10.14 3.62
N VAL A 3 -26.29 -11.37 3.49
CA VAL A 3 -25.86 -11.96 2.22
C VAL A 3 -26.75 -13.16 1.90
N VAL A 4 -27.23 -13.25 0.68
CA VAL A 4 -27.79 -14.50 0.15
C VAL A 4 -26.79 -15.09 -0.81
N ILE A 5 -26.36 -16.32 -0.54
CA ILE A 5 -25.39 -17.05 -1.34
C ILE A 5 -25.96 -18.38 -1.82
N SER A 6 -25.79 -18.69 -3.11
CA SER A 6 -26.30 -19.93 -3.69
C SER A 6 -25.30 -20.61 -4.63
N SER A 7 -25.43 -21.93 -4.80
CA SER A 7 -24.87 -22.59 -5.98
C SER A 7 -25.62 -22.14 -7.23
N GLY A 8 -24.87 -21.81 -8.29
CA GLY A 8 -25.44 -21.25 -9.52
C GLY A 8 -26.29 -22.20 -10.33
N HIS A 9 -26.10 -23.49 -10.10
CA HIS A 9 -26.87 -24.58 -10.75
C HIS A 9 -27.60 -25.46 -9.73
N GLY A 10 -28.64 -26.13 -10.20
CA GLY A 10 -29.48 -27.01 -9.39
C GLY A 10 -29.01 -28.47 -9.44
N LYS A 11 -29.51 -29.26 -8.47
CA LYS A 11 -29.17 -30.69 -8.34
C LYS A 11 -29.37 -31.49 -9.64
N TYR A 12 -30.42 -31.15 -10.39
CA TYR A 12 -30.78 -31.85 -11.63
C TYR A 12 -30.51 -31.00 -12.90
N VAL A 13 -29.94 -29.80 -12.74
CA VAL A 13 -29.51 -28.89 -13.80
C VAL A 13 -28.03 -28.59 -13.59
N ARG A 14 -27.22 -29.53 -14.07
CA ARG A 14 -25.81 -29.69 -13.64
C ARG A 14 -24.92 -28.63 -14.30
N GLY A 15 -24.64 -27.81 -14.65
CA GLY A 15 -23.66 -26.85 -15.18
C GLY A 15 -22.45 -27.50 -15.87
N ALA A 16 -21.30 -26.97 -15.65
CA ALA A 16 -20.05 -27.47 -16.22
C ALA A 16 -19.57 -28.77 -15.55
N SER A 17 -18.93 -29.63 -16.33
CA SER A 17 -18.34 -30.88 -15.84
C SER A 17 -17.03 -31.18 -16.56
N GLY A 18 -16.01 -31.57 -15.84
CA GLY A 18 -14.67 -31.89 -16.35
C GLY A 18 -13.94 -32.85 -15.41
N LEU A 19 -12.85 -32.41 -14.84
CA LEU A 19 -12.11 -33.14 -13.78
C LEU A 19 -12.88 -33.11 -12.46
N ILE A 20 -13.70 -32.08 -12.25
CA ILE A 20 -14.65 -31.91 -11.17
C ILE A 20 -16.01 -31.50 -11.77
N ASP A 21 -17.06 -31.57 -10.95
CA ASP A 21 -18.42 -31.17 -11.35
C ASP A 21 -18.79 -29.87 -10.66
N GLU A 22 -19.24 -28.89 -11.41
CA GLU A 22 -19.57 -27.54 -10.93
C GLU A 22 -20.58 -27.55 -9.77
N VAL A 23 -21.67 -28.32 -9.90
CA VAL A 23 -22.72 -28.35 -8.88
C VAL A 23 -22.21 -28.97 -7.57
N ASP A 24 -21.42 -30.03 -7.67
CA ASP A 24 -20.89 -30.70 -6.50
C ASP A 24 -19.88 -29.82 -5.77
N GLU A 25 -19.05 -29.08 -6.51
CA GLU A 25 -18.07 -28.17 -5.91
C GLU A 25 -18.71 -26.87 -5.40
N ALA A 26 -19.62 -26.24 -6.14
CA ALA A 26 -20.33 -25.04 -5.65
C ALA A 26 -21.09 -25.31 -4.35
N ARG A 27 -21.61 -26.53 -4.19
CA ARG A 27 -22.29 -26.97 -2.95
C ARG A 27 -21.36 -27.22 -1.78
N LYS A 28 -20.04 -27.31 -2.00
CA LYS A 28 -19.01 -27.30 -0.95
C LYS A 28 -18.57 -25.87 -0.62
N VAL A 29 -18.38 -25.03 -1.64
CA VAL A 29 -17.92 -23.65 -1.47
C VAL A 29 -18.97 -22.81 -0.72
N VAL A 30 -20.24 -22.89 -1.10
CA VAL A 30 -21.31 -22.08 -0.51
C VAL A 30 -21.38 -22.18 1.01
N PRO A 31 -21.49 -23.38 1.65
CA PRO A 31 -21.56 -23.48 3.10
C PRO A 31 -20.25 -23.07 3.79
N GLU A 32 -19.11 -23.29 3.18
CA GLU A 32 -17.83 -22.88 3.79
C GLU A 32 -17.67 -21.36 3.76
N VAL A 33 -18.02 -20.68 2.65
CA VAL A 33 -18.06 -19.22 2.57
C VAL A 33 -19.08 -18.64 3.55
N ALA A 34 -20.29 -19.22 3.63
CA ALA A 34 -21.33 -18.79 4.57
C ALA A 34 -20.90 -18.91 6.03
N LYS A 35 -20.19 -19.98 6.38
CA LYS A 35 -19.58 -20.17 7.69
C LYS A 35 -18.62 -19.02 8.03
N TRP A 36 -17.68 -18.67 7.13
CA TRP A 36 -16.72 -17.59 7.36
C TRP A 36 -17.40 -16.22 7.45
N LEU A 37 -18.39 -15.93 6.60
CA LEU A 37 -19.21 -14.73 6.70
C LEU A 37 -19.94 -14.64 8.04
N THR A 38 -20.46 -15.76 8.56
CA THR A 38 -21.14 -15.83 9.85
C THR A 38 -20.15 -15.61 11.01
N VAL A 39 -18.96 -16.21 10.94
CA VAL A 39 -17.86 -15.95 11.91
C VAL A 39 -17.49 -14.47 11.95
N ASN A 40 -17.49 -13.81 10.79
CA ASN A 40 -17.23 -12.37 10.66
C ASN A 40 -18.43 -11.49 11.10
N GLY A 41 -19.50 -12.07 11.69
CA GLY A 41 -20.63 -11.32 12.24
C GLY A 41 -21.70 -10.90 11.24
N HIS A 42 -21.71 -11.50 10.05
CA HIS A 42 -22.72 -11.22 9.01
C HIS A 42 -23.89 -12.22 9.07
N GLN A 43 -25.05 -11.80 8.58
CA GLN A 43 -26.20 -12.68 8.44
C GLN A 43 -26.16 -13.31 7.05
N VAL A 44 -26.19 -14.64 6.97
CA VAL A 44 -26.08 -15.36 5.70
C VAL A 44 -27.26 -16.31 5.53
N ILE A 45 -27.79 -16.32 4.32
CA ILE A 45 -28.82 -17.28 3.90
C ILE A 45 -28.23 -18.06 2.73
N GLU A 46 -28.12 -19.37 2.93
CA GLU A 46 -27.64 -20.30 1.91
C GLU A 46 -28.84 -20.86 1.11
N PHE A 47 -28.61 -21.06 -0.19
CA PHE A 47 -29.62 -21.68 -1.03
C PHE A 47 -29.03 -22.64 -2.06
N HIS A 48 -29.69 -23.77 -2.26
CA HIS A 48 -29.43 -24.74 -3.31
C HIS A 48 -30.75 -25.20 -3.93
N ASP A 49 -30.82 -25.13 -5.24
CA ASP A 49 -32.01 -25.63 -5.96
C ASP A 49 -31.96 -27.14 -6.09
N ASP A 50 -32.85 -27.83 -5.36
CA ASP A 50 -33.02 -29.29 -5.34
C ASP A 50 -34.23 -29.78 -6.10
N VAL A 51 -34.97 -28.89 -6.78
CA VAL A 51 -36.27 -29.24 -7.38
C VAL A 51 -36.33 -29.02 -8.89
N SER A 52 -35.64 -28.05 -9.43
CA SER A 52 -35.72 -27.71 -10.85
C SER A 52 -35.08 -28.79 -11.74
N THR A 53 -35.73 -29.06 -12.85
CA THR A 53 -35.29 -30.07 -13.83
C THR A 53 -34.98 -29.47 -15.21
N THR A 54 -35.18 -28.17 -15.39
CA THR A 54 -34.80 -27.42 -16.59
C THR A 54 -34.05 -26.16 -16.24
N GLN A 55 -33.19 -25.68 -17.14
CA GLN A 55 -32.42 -24.48 -16.93
C GLN A 55 -33.28 -23.25 -16.59
N GLN A 56 -34.39 -23.06 -17.32
CA GLN A 56 -35.27 -21.92 -17.06
C GLN A 56 -35.95 -22.00 -15.67
N GLN A 57 -36.33 -23.20 -15.24
CA GLN A 57 -36.88 -23.39 -13.86
C GLN A 57 -35.78 -23.07 -12.83
N ASN A 58 -34.57 -23.58 -13.04
CA ASN A 58 -33.46 -23.34 -12.10
C ASN A 58 -33.12 -21.84 -11.98
N LEU A 59 -32.96 -21.13 -13.10
CA LEU A 59 -32.74 -19.70 -13.10
C LEU A 59 -33.84 -18.92 -12.35
N ASN A 60 -35.10 -19.23 -12.64
CA ASN A 60 -36.23 -18.59 -11.98
C ASN A 60 -36.29 -18.92 -10.48
N THR A 61 -36.01 -20.17 -10.11
CA THR A 61 -36.03 -20.63 -8.71
C THR A 61 -34.98 -19.91 -7.88
N ILE A 62 -33.74 -19.83 -8.37
CA ILE A 62 -32.65 -19.16 -7.69
C ILE A 62 -32.96 -17.66 -7.53
N VAL A 63 -33.27 -16.95 -8.63
CA VAL A 63 -33.53 -15.51 -8.59
C VAL A 63 -34.74 -15.18 -7.70
N ASN A 64 -35.83 -15.93 -7.80
CA ASN A 64 -37.00 -15.74 -6.95
C ASN A 64 -36.69 -15.99 -5.48
N TYR A 65 -35.86 -17.01 -5.17
CA TYR A 65 -35.46 -17.26 -3.79
C TYR A 65 -34.70 -16.07 -3.21
N HIS A 66 -33.68 -15.59 -3.93
CA HIS A 66 -32.91 -14.42 -3.54
C HIS A 66 -33.79 -13.19 -3.35
N ASN A 67 -34.66 -12.88 -4.32
CA ASN A 67 -35.55 -11.71 -4.29
C ASN A 67 -36.58 -11.74 -3.15
N ASN A 68 -36.91 -12.91 -2.63
CA ASN A 68 -37.83 -13.08 -1.50
C ASN A 68 -37.16 -12.92 -0.13
N GLN A 69 -35.83 -12.75 -0.08
CA GLN A 69 -35.10 -12.52 1.18
C GLN A 69 -34.84 -11.03 1.41
N THR A 70 -34.75 -10.65 2.68
CA THR A 70 -34.20 -9.34 3.07
C THR A 70 -32.68 -9.43 3.11
N ARG A 71 -32.02 -8.76 2.19
CA ARG A 71 -30.58 -8.88 1.97
C ARG A 71 -29.95 -7.57 1.49
N ASP A 72 -28.64 -7.52 1.51
CA ASP A 72 -27.85 -6.37 1.06
C ASP A 72 -26.95 -6.76 -0.15
N LEU A 73 -26.73 -8.08 -0.37
CA LEU A 73 -25.92 -8.62 -1.46
C LEU A 73 -26.39 -10.01 -1.89
N ASP A 74 -26.37 -10.26 -3.19
CA ASP A 74 -26.60 -11.54 -3.83
C ASP A 74 -25.30 -12.13 -4.35
N VAL A 75 -24.99 -13.40 -4.03
CA VAL A 75 -23.81 -14.11 -4.49
C VAL A 75 -24.19 -15.45 -5.12
N SER A 76 -23.72 -15.67 -6.36
CA SER A 76 -23.87 -16.95 -7.06
C SER A 76 -22.50 -17.58 -7.25
N VAL A 77 -22.34 -18.84 -6.86
CA VAL A 77 -21.08 -19.58 -6.97
C VAL A 77 -21.15 -20.56 -8.13
N HIS A 78 -20.21 -20.41 -9.04
CA HIS A 78 -20.06 -21.17 -10.28
C HIS A 78 -18.63 -21.67 -10.45
N PHE A 79 -18.44 -22.58 -11.41
CA PHE A 79 -17.15 -23.02 -11.95
C PHE A 79 -17.20 -23.00 -13.47
N ASN A 80 -16.20 -22.44 -14.09
CA ASN A 80 -16.14 -22.25 -15.52
C ASN A 80 -15.66 -23.51 -16.27
N ALA A 81 -15.90 -23.57 -17.57
CA ALA A 81 -15.35 -24.57 -18.48
C ALA A 81 -15.00 -23.95 -19.83
N TYR A 82 -14.00 -24.53 -20.52
CA TYR A 82 -13.71 -24.13 -21.89
C TYR A 82 -13.24 -25.33 -22.72
N VAL A 83 -11.95 -25.64 -22.69
CA VAL A 83 -11.34 -26.77 -23.37
C VAL A 83 -10.37 -27.44 -22.41
N PRO A 84 -10.39 -28.77 -22.26
CA PRO A 84 -9.48 -29.49 -21.37
C PRO A 84 -8.01 -29.08 -21.57
N THR A 85 -7.29 -28.83 -20.48
CA THR A 85 -5.88 -28.45 -20.49
C THR A 85 -5.18 -28.87 -19.20
N ASP A 86 -3.87 -29.15 -19.30
CA ASP A 86 -3.04 -29.41 -18.12
C ASP A 86 -2.65 -28.08 -17.42
N GLY A 87 -2.67 -26.96 -18.15
CA GLY A 87 -2.34 -25.64 -17.61
C GLY A 87 -3.49 -24.99 -16.84
N GLY A 88 -3.17 -23.90 -16.10
CA GLY A 88 -4.16 -23.09 -15.40
C GLY A 88 -4.86 -22.10 -16.32
N ARG A 89 -6.12 -21.77 -16.00
CA ARG A 89 -6.94 -20.72 -16.61
C ARG A 89 -7.32 -19.64 -15.60
N GLY A 90 -7.50 -20.02 -14.34
CA GLY A 90 -7.68 -19.11 -13.21
C GLY A 90 -9.12 -18.85 -12.82
N THR A 91 -9.31 -17.75 -12.09
CA THR A 91 -10.58 -17.30 -11.52
C THR A 91 -11.05 -16.00 -12.14
N GLU A 92 -12.36 -15.79 -12.24
CA GLU A 92 -12.98 -14.53 -12.65
C GLU A 92 -14.27 -14.29 -11.89
N VAL A 93 -14.66 -13.02 -11.75
CA VAL A 93 -15.92 -12.67 -11.12
C VAL A 93 -16.74 -11.77 -12.05
N LEU A 94 -17.98 -12.13 -12.25
CA LEU A 94 -18.89 -11.48 -13.17
C LEU A 94 -19.81 -10.54 -12.41
N TYR A 95 -20.10 -9.37 -12.97
CA TYR A 95 -20.93 -8.34 -12.33
C TYR A 95 -21.76 -7.56 -13.34
N LEU A 96 -22.80 -6.88 -12.86
CA LEU A 96 -23.54 -5.86 -13.62
C LEU A 96 -23.21 -4.45 -13.13
N THR A 97 -23.24 -4.24 -11.81
CA THR A 97 -23.01 -2.95 -11.14
C THR A 97 -21.79 -2.97 -10.21
N GLU A 98 -21.46 -4.09 -9.59
CA GLU A 98 -20.50 -4.24 -8.48
C GLU A 98 -19.06 -4.51 -8.96
N GLN A 99 -18.50 -3.60 -9.78
CA GLN A 99 -17.16 -3.79 -10.39
C GLN A 99 -16.04 -3.97 -9.36
N GLN A 100 -16.02 -3.10 -8.34
CA GLN A 100 -14.93 -3.13 -7.37
C GLN A 100 -15.00 -4.40 -6.51
N LEU A 101 -16.18 -4.73 -5.99
CA LEU A 101 -16.38 -5.97 -5.22
C LEU A 101 -15.99 -7.20 -6.05
N ALA A 102 -16.40 -7.27 -7.30
CA ALA A 102 -16.03 -8.37 -8.20
C ALA A 102 -14.51 -8.47 -8.41
N ALA A 103 -13.81 -7.34 -8.55
CA ALA A 103 -12.36 -7.31 -8.71
C ALA A 103 -11.64 -7.75 -7.42
N ASP A 104 -12.13 -7.32 -6.27
CA ASP A 104 -11.55 -7.68 -4.97
C ASP A 104 -11.72 -9.18 -4.68
N VAL A 105 -12.89 -9.74 -5.00
CA VAL A 105 -13.15 -11.18 -4.84
C VAL A 105 -12.27 -12.02 -5.80
N ALA A 106 -12.16 -11.63 -7.07
CA ALA A 106 -11.31 -12.33 -8.03
C ALA A 106 -9.83 -12.30 -7.60
N LYS A 107 -9.36 -11.15 -7.12
CA LYS A 107 -8.01 -10.99 -6.57
C LYS A 107 -7.80 -11.88 -5.35
N ALA A 108 -8.73 -11.86 -4.40
CA ALA A 108 -8.64 -12.64 -3.16
C ALA A 108 -8.56 -14.16 -3.44
N ILE A 109 -9.39 -14.67 -4.36
CA ILE A 109 -9.34 -16.09 -4.78
C ILE A 109 -7.99 -16.42 -5.41
N SER A 110 -7.51 -15.57 -6.32
CA SER A 110 -6.24 -15.75 -6.99
C SER A 110 -5.06 -15.81 -6.00
N GLU A 111 -5.00 -14.88 -5.05
CA GLU A 111 -3.94 -14.79 -4.07
C GLU A 111 -3.97 -15.96 -3.07
N ALA A 112 -5.16 -16.36 -2.62
CA ALA A 112 -5.31 -17.46 -1.67
C ALA A 112 -5.06 -18.83 -2.31
N GLY A 113 -5.49 -19.03 -3.56
CA GLY A 113 -5.41 -20.32 -4.23
C GLY A 113 -4.23 -20.47 -5.20
N GLY A 114 -3.43 -19.44 -5.43
CA GLY A 114 -2.39 -19.47 -6.47
C GLY A 114 -2.94 -19.57 -7.90
N LEU A 115 -4.20 -19.18 -8.08
CA LEU A 115 -4.88 -19.21 -9.37
C LEU A 115 -4.53 -17.97 -10.22
N ILE A 116 -4.62 -18.06 -11.53
CA ILE A 116 -4.47 -16.90 -12.41
C ILE A 116 -5.63 -15.94 -12.17
N ASN A 117 -5.34 -14.66 -11.87
CA ASN A 117 -6.37 -13.64 -11.75
C ASN A 117 -6.81 -13.16 -13.14
N ARG A 118 -8.03 -13.48 -13.54
CA ARG A 118 -8.64 -13.00 -14.77
C ARG A 118 -9.43 -11.70 -14.57
N GLY A 119 -9.65 -11.32 -13.29
CA GLY A 119 -10.29 -10.06 -12.89
C GLY A 119 -11.82 -10.11 -12.92
N ALA A 120 -12.39 -8.88 -12.93
CA ALA A 120 -13.83 -8.68 -12.96
C ALA A 120 -14.33 -8.40 -14.38
N HIS A 121 -15.42 -9.06 -14.78
CA HIS A 121 -16.00 -8.89 -16.11
C HIS A 121 -17.45 -8.45 -16.06
N LYS A 122 -17.75 -7.33 -16.69
CA LYS A 122 -19.13 -6.85 -16.79
C LYS A 122 -19.96 -7.73 -17.72
N ARG A 123 -21.08 -8.25 -17.23
CA ARG A 123 -22.00 -9.09 -17.98
C ARG A 123 -23.43 -8.58 -17.85
N SER A 124 -24.03 -8.19 -18.95
CA SER A 124 -25.41 -7.69 -19.03
C SER A 124 -26.42 -8.71 -19.57
N ASP A 125 -25.95 -9.92 -19.86
CA ASP A 125 -26.70 -11.01 -20.46
C ASP A 125 -27.00 -12.16 -19.50
N LEU A 126 -26.43 -12.13 -18.26
CA LEU A 126 -26.64 -13.19 -17.28
C LEU A 126 -27.93 -12.98 -16.48
N TYR A 127 -28.76 -14.01 -16.49
CA TYR A 127 -30.10 -13.95 -15.85
C TYR A 127 -30.04 -13.64 -14.35
N PHE A 128 -29.10 -14.23 -13.62
CA PHE A 128 -28.89 -13.96 -12.20
C PHE A 128 -28.60 -12.48 -11.92
N LEU A 129 -27.60 -11.93 -12.60
CA LEU A 129 -27.17 -10.53 -12.41
C LEU A 129 -28.22 -9.50 -12.84
N ASN A 130 -29.10 -9.85 -13.79
CA ASN A 130 -30.17 -8.96 -14.24
C ASN A 130 -31.48 -9.13 -13.47
N GLY A 131 -31.70 -10.31 -12.91
CA GLY A 131 -32.98 -10.67 -12.28
C GLY A 131 -33.02 -10.43 -10.78
N THR A 132 -31.89 -10.37 -10.09
CA THR A 132 -31.79 -10.01 -8.68
C THR A 132 -32.00 -8.51 -8.50
N THR A 133 -32.67 -8.10 -7.42
CA THR A 133 -33.05 -6.70 -7.15
C THR A 133 -32.03 -5.96 -6.31
N GLU A 134 -31.16 -6.66 -5.61
CA GLU A 134 -30.05 -6.10 -4.83
C GLU A 134 -28.73 -6.23 -5.59
N PRO A 135 -27.64 -5.56 -5.17
CA PRO A 135 -26.32 -5.74 -5.72
C PRO A 135 -25.94 -7.22 -5.84
N ALA A 136 -25.33 -7.62 -6.97
CA ALA A 136 -25.06 -9.03 -7.22
C ALA A 136 -23.70 -9.27 -7.89
N ILE A 137 -23.02 -10.34 -7.48
CA ILE A 137 -21.84 -10.90 -8.14
C ILE A 137 -22.02 -12.39 -8.45
N LEU A 138 -21.34 -12.86 -9.49
CA LEU A 138 -21.27 -14.26 -9.87
C LEU A 138 -19.80 -14.67 -9.91
N ILE A 139 -19.41 -15.63 -9.09
CA ILE A 139 -18.03 -16.08 -8.90
C ILE A 139 -17.80 -17.33 -9.74
N GLU A 140 -16.85 -17.27 -10.66
CA GLU A 140 -16.29 -18.43 -11.36
C GLU A 140 -15.00 -18.81 -10.64
N VAL A 141 -15.08 -19.74 -9.68
CA VAL A 141 -13.99 -20.07 -8.74
C VAL A 141 -12.74 -20.53 -9.49
N CYS A 142 -12.91 -21.47 -10.42
CA CYS A 142 -11.87 -21.93 -11.34
C CYS A 142 -12.48 -22.67 -12.55
N PHE A 143 -11.67 -23.17 -13.47
CA PHE A 143 -12.13 -23.97 -14.60
C PHE A 143 -12.12 -25.45 -14.25
N VAL A 144 -13.27 -26.13 -14.39
CA VAL A 144 -13.43 -27.58 -14.07
C VAL A 144 -12.61 -28.50 -14.97
N ASP A 145 -12.17 -28.02 -16.14
CA ASP A 145 -11.44 -28.75 -17.18
C ASP A 145 -9.99 -28.30 -17.33
N ALA A 146 -9.45 -27.52 -16.38
CA ALA A 146 -8.06 -27.11 -16.29
C ALA A 146 -7.38 -27.79 -15.10
N ALA A 147 -6.46 -28.73 -15.38
CA ALA A 147 -5.89 -29.58 -14.34
C ALA A 147 -5.15 -28.79 -13.25
N ALA A 148 -4.35 -27.79 -13.63
CA ALA A 148 -3.66 -26.96 -12.67
C ALA A 148 -4.62 -26.12 -11.81
N ASP A 149 -5.75 -25.65 -12.35
CA ASP A 149 -6.76 -24.92 -11.56
C ASP A 149 -7.41 -25.84 -10.53
N VAL A 150 -7.78 -27.07 -10.94
CA VAL A 150 -8.40 -28.04 -10.04
C VAL A 150 -7.46 -28.45 -8.93
N GLU A 151 -6.17 -28.67 -9.21
CA GLU A 151 -5.15 -28.97 -8.22
C GLU A 151 -5.01 -27.83 -7.21
N GLN A 152 -4.90 -26.58 -7.67
CA GLN A 152 -4.81 -25.41 -6.82
C GLN A 152 -6.08 -25.21 -5.97
N TYR A 153 -7.24 -25.29 -6.57
CA TYR A 153 -8.52 -25.19 -5.87
C TYR A 153 -8.66 -26.24 -4.75
N GLN A 154 -8.38 -27.49 -5.06
CA GLN A 154 -8.47 -28.57 -4.06
C GLN A 154 -7.40 -28.48 -2.97
N GLY A 155 -6.20 -28.03 -3.32
CA GLY A 155 -5.08 -27.83 -2.38
C GLY A 155 -5.27 -26.66 -1.42
N HIS A 156 -6.09 -25.65 -1.80
CA HIS A 156 -6.30 -24.39 -1.06
C HIS A 156 -7.78 -24.09 -0.83
N PHE A 157 -8.62 -25.11 -0.70
CA PHE A 157 -10.08 -24.95 -0.61
C PHE A 157 -10.50 -24.03 0.53
N ASP A 158 -9.99 -24.29 1.75
CA ASP A 158 -10.38 -23.51 2.92
C ASP A 158 -9.89 -22.06 2.85
N GLU A 159 -8.67 -21.85 2.33
CA GLU A 159 -8.08 -20.51 2.12
C GLU A 159 -8.86 -19.71 1.09
N ILE A 160 -9.27 -20.33 -0.03
CA ILE A 160 -10.11 -19.71 -1.06
C ILE A 160 -11.47 -19.31 -0.49
N CYS A 161 -12.15 -20.22 0.21
CA CYS A 161 -13.47 -19.93 0.80
C CYS A 161 -13.39 -18.81 1.83
N ARG A 162 -12.35 -18.80 2.66
CA ARG A 162 -12.12 -17.74 3.62
C ARG A 162 -11.83 -16.40 2.93
N ALA A 163 -11.01 -16.40 1.89
CA ALA A 163 -10.68 -15.21 1.13
C ALA A 163 -11.91 -14.61 0.42
N ILE A 164 -12.79 -15.45 -0.14
CA ILE A 164 -14.08 -15.02 -0.71
C ILE A 164 -14.90 -14.30 0.36
N ALA A 165 -15.07 -14.91 1.54
CA ALA A 165 -15.85 -14.33 2.62
C ALA A 165 -15.27 -12.99 3.11
N GLN A 166 -13.96 -12.89 3.24
CA GLN A 166 -13.28 -11.66 3.65
C GLN A 166 -13.40 -10.54 2.61
N ALA A 167 -13.33 -10.88 1.32
CA ALA A 167 -13.49 -9.90 0.25
C ALA A 167 -14.95 -9.41 0.11
N ILE A 168 -15.94 -10.30 0.32
CA ILE A 168 -17.36 -9.95 0.31
C ILE A 168 -17.71 -9.06 1.51
N ALA A 169 -17.28 -9.45 2.69
CA ALA A 169 -17.64 -8.79 3.93
C ALA A 169 -16.52 -8.97 4.96
N PRO A 170 -15.56 -8.04 5.02
CA PRO A 170 -14.51 -8.06 6.02
C PRO A 170 -15.11 -8.01 7.44
N GLU A 171 -14.42 -8.60 8.41
CA GLU A 171 -14.79 -8.51 9.82
C GLU A 171 -15.04 -7.04 10.22
N PRO A 172 -16.03 -6.75 11.08
CA PRO A 172 -16.21 -5.41 11.61
C PRO A 172 -14.93 -4.96 12.33
N GLY A 173 -14.18 -4.07 11.70
CA GLY A 173 -12.83 -3.67 12.14
C GLY A 173 -11.67 -4.30 11.37
N ALA A 174 -11.90 -5.33 10.57
CA ALA A 174 -11.01 -5.68 9.48
C ALA A 174 -11.27 -4.70 8.33
N VAL A 175 -10.50 -3.64 8.26
CA VAL A 175 -10.29 -2.92 7.00
C VAL A 175 -9.81 -4.01 6.04
N ALA A 176 -10.43 -4.14 4.86
CA ALA A 176 -9.88 -4.96 3.78
C ALA A 176 -8.36 -4.76 3.78
N ASP A 177 -7.55 -5.81 3.70
CA ASP A 177 -6.09 -5.66 3.76
C ASP A 177 -5.66 -4.77 2.59
N GLN A 178 -5.88 -3.46 2.75
CA GLN A 178 -5.46 -2.40 1.84
C GLN A 178 -3.96 -2.15 2.00
N THR A 179 -3.26 -3.17 2.48
CA THR A 179 -1.83 -3.10 2.67
C THR A 179 -1.15 -3.02 1.32
N ILE A 180 -0.63 -1.85 1.00
CA ILE A 180 0.31 -1.69 -0.12
C ILE A 180 1.61 -2.38 0.29
N ARG A 181 2.10 -3.28 -0.55
CA ARG A 181 3.40 -3.94 -0.39
C ARG A 181 4.24 -3.60 -1.61
N MET A 182 5.42 -3.05 -1.39
CA MET A 182 6.40 -2.74 -2.42
C MET A 182 7.76 -3.27 -2.02
N SER A 183 8.51 -3.77 -2.99
CA SER A 183 9.90 -4.19 -2.82
C SER A 183 10.74 -3.65 -3.97
N GLY A 184 11.91 -3.14 -3.66
CA GLY A 184 12.82 -2.61 -4.65
C GLY A 184 13.81 -1.62 -4.07
N LYS A 185 14.52 -0.93 -4.96
CA LYS A 185 15.57 0.03 -4.61
C LYS A 185 15.02 1.27 -3.91
N VAL A 186 15.84 1.85 -3.05
CA VAL A 186 15.53 3.05 -2.27
C VAL A 186 16.55 4.16 -2.54
N SER A 187 16.13 5.43 -2.37
CA SER A 187 17.03 6.57 -2.13
C SER A 187 16.55 7.40 -0.93
N TRP A 188 17.12 8.55 -0.75
CA TRP A 188 16.72 9.47 0.31
C TRP A 188 16.30 10.82 -0.26
N PHE A 189 15.46 11.55 0.49
CA PHE A 189 15.04 12.88 0.12
C PHE A 189 14.79 13.76 1.35
N GLY A 190 14.71 15.06 1.09
CA GLY A 190 14.27 16.05 2.07
C GLY A 190 15.34 16.51 3.06
N GLY A 191 14.98 17.58 3.77
CA GLY A 191 15.88 18.24 4.70
C GLY A 191 16.73 19.35 4.07
N PRO A 192 17.43 20.16 4.91
CA PRO A 192 18.17 21.37 4.47
C PRO A 192 19.29 21.10 3.48
N GLU A 193 19.92 19.95 3.59
CA GLU A 193 21.09 19.57 2.79
C GLU A 193 20.72 18.91 1.46
N ASP A 194 19.45 18.64 1.23
CA ASP A 194 18.99 18.03 -0.03
C ASP A 194 19.03 19.05 -1.17
N MET A 195 20.10 18.95 -1.98
CA MET A 195 20.27 19.80 -3.17
C MET A 195 19.44 19.32 -4.37
N GLY A 196 18.83 18.14 -4.29
CA GLY A 196 17.94 17.58 -5.31
C GLY A 196 16.57 18.24 -5.34
N VAL A 197 16.13 18.82 -4.20
CA VAL A 197 14.85 19.53 -4.09
C VAL A 197 15.04 21.05 -4.13
N SER A 198 14.11 21.75 -4.77
CA SER A 198 14.16 23.22 -4.82
C SER A 198 13.85 23.85 -3.46
N PRO A 199 14.30 25.10 -3.17
CA PRO A 199 13.94 25.78 -1.93
C PRO A 199 12.43 26.05 -1.76
N SER A 200 11.66 26.00 -2.84
CA SER A 200 10.20 26.24 -2.85
C SER A 200 9.40 24.95 -3.02
N GLU A 201 10.04 23.78 -3.02
CA GLU A 201 9.38 22.52 -3.26
C GLU A 201 8.47 22.13 -2.09
N GLY A 202 7.21 21.81 -2.42
CA GLY A 202 6.21 21.33 -1.48
C GLY A 202 6.32 19.84 -1.24
N LEU A 203 5.32 19.30 -0.56
CA LEU A 203 5.10 17.86 -0.38
C LEU A 203 3.70 17.53 -0.92
N ALA A 204 3.54 16.36 -1.51
CA ALA A 204 2.27 15.99 -2.15
C ALA A 204 1.10 15.84 -1.17
N PHE A 205 1.37 15.43 0.08
CA PHE A 205 0.31 15.12 1.06
C PHE A 205 0.32 15.99 2.30
N ILE A 206 1.31 16.88 2.46
CA ILE A 206 1.43 17.78 3.59
C ILE A 206 1.48 19.21 3.06
N TYR A 207 0.52 20.02 3.48
CA TYR A 207 0.36 21.40 2.98
C TYR A 207 0.91 22.46 3.94
N ASP A 208 1.11 22.09 5.22
CA ASP A 208 1.68 22.94 6.24
C ASP A 208 2.41 22.10 7.31
N VAL A 209 3.23 22.76 8.12
CA VAL A 209 4.01 22.09 9.18
C VAL A 209 3.13 21.63 10.36
N GLU A 210 1.94 22.22 10.52
CA GLU A 210 1.03 21.95 11.64
C GLU A 210 0.33 20.60 11.47
N THR A 211 0.21 20.12 10.22
CA THR A 211 -0.38 18.81 9.91
C THR A 211 0.42 17.66 10.54
N LYS A 212 1.76 17.70 10.47
CA LYS A 212 2.67 16.69 11.05
C LYS A 212 3.91 17.35 11.65
N PRO A 213 3.78 18.17 12.70
CA PRO A 213 4.88 19.00 13.20
C PRO A 213 6.11 18.21 13.64
N HIS A 214 5.93 16.94 14.01
CA HIS A 214 7.00 16.09 14.54
C HIS A 214 8.00 15.60 13.47
N ILE A 215 7.70 15.76 12.18
CA ILE A 215 8.62 15.43 11.09
C ILE A 215 9.34 16.66 10.51
N PHE A 216 9.10 17.85 11.05
CA PHE A 216 9.72 19.09 10.59
C PHE A 216 10.73 19.64 11.61
N LEU A 217 11.67 20.43 11.11
CA LEU A 217 12.61 21.19 11.94
C LEU A 217 11.89 22.26 12.75
N ASP A 218 12.27 22.44 14.01
CA ASP A 218 11.77 23.52 14.88
C ASP A 218 12.05 24.93 14.28
N GLU A 219 13.24 25.09 13.65
CA GLU A 219 13.65 26.33 12.98
C GLU A 219 13.82 26.07 11.48
N GLN A 220 13.18 26.90 10.67
CA GLN A 220 13.20 26.74 9.22
C GLN A 220 14.56 27.17 8.62
N PRO A 221 15.09 26.45 7.62
CA PRO A 221 16.31 26.85 6.92
C PRO A 221 16.13 28.22 6.22
N PRO A 222 17.10 29.13 6.29
CA PRO A 222 17.00 30.43 5.62
C PRO A 222 16.79 30.27 4.11
N GLY A 223 15.85 31.09 3.55
CA GLY A 223 15.56 31.08 2.13
C GLY A 223 14.68 29.93 1.64
N THR A 224 14.17 29.11 2.54
CA THR A 224 13.29 27.98 2.24
C THR A 224 11.84 28.42 2.38
N THR A 225 11.04 28.26 1.31
CA THR A 225 9.61 28.57 1.28
C THR A 225 8.75 27.31 1.15
N GLY A 226 9.30 26.22 0.59
CA GLY A 226 8.64 24.94 0.45
C GLY A 226 8.86 24.03 1.67
N LEU A 227 8.15 22.91 1.69
CA LEU A 227 8.13 21.99 2.83
C LEU A 227 9.25 20.93 2.76
N ALA A 228 9.65 20.50 1.57
CA ALA A 228 10.59 19.39 1.42
C ALA A 228 11.93 19.62 2.13
N ARG A 229 12.52 20.83 2.01
CA ARG A 229 13.74 21.20 2.74
C ARG A 229 13.55 21.53 4.22
N ARG A 230 12.31 21.59 4.67
CA ARG A 230 11.95 21.85 6.09
C ARG A 230 11.79 20.55 6.89
N LEU A 231 11.78 19.40 6.24
CA LEU A 231 11.76 18.11 6.91
C LEU A 231 12.98 17.95 7.81
N ASP A 232 12.80 17.36 8.98
CA ASP A 232 13.89 17.02 9.90
C ASP A 232 14.53 15.70 9.44
N PRO A 233 15.73 15.70 8.88
CA PRO A 233 16.36 14.51 8.34
C PRO A 233 16.61 13.41 9.38
N GLU A 234 16.55 13.71 10.68
CA GLU A 234 16.68 12.73 11.76
C GLU A 234 15.36 12.01 12.08
N THR A 235 14.20 12.47 11.60
CA THR A 235 12.91 11.82 11.76
C THR A 235 12.68 10.79 10.65
N TYR A 236 11.72 9.86 10.85
CA TYR A 236 11.48 8.80 9.89
C TYR A 236 10.24 9.12 9.06
N TYR A 237 10.47 9.49 7.81
CA TYR A 237 9.45 9.74 6.81
C TYR A 237 9.79 9.03 5.48
N ILE A 238 8.78 8.88 4.63
CA ILE A 238 8.86 8.15 3.37
C ILE A 238 8.03 8.83 2.28
N ALA A 239 8.60 8.91 1.08
CA ALA A 239 7.87 9.08 -0.17
C ALA A 239 7.81 7.73 -0.88
N MET A 240 6.66 7.38 -1.42
CA MET A 240 6.52 6.20 -2.27
C MET A 240 5.49 6.46 -3.37
N ARG A 241 5.49 5.63 -4.40
CA ARG A 241 4.50 5.72 -5.48
C ARG A 241 3.19 5.13 -5.00
N TRP A 242 2.40 5.97 -4.34
CA TRP A 242 1.07 5.63 -3.91
C TRP A 242 0.18 5.40 -5.13
N ASP A 243 -0.62 4.36 -5.09
CA ASP A 243 -1.57 4.09 -6.17
C ASP A 243 -2.73 5.10 -6.09
N TYR A 244 -2.75 6.04 -7.03
CA TYR A 244 -3.81 7.06 -7.11
C TYR A 244 -5.15 6.52 -7.61
N GLU A 245 -5.16 5.34 -8.25
CA GLU A 245 -6.39 4.72 -8.74
C GLU A 245 -7.17 4.01 -7.63
N ASN A 246 -6.51 3.75 -6.50
CA ASN A 246 -7.18 3.22 -5.31
C ASN A 246 -7.58 4.38 -4.38
N PRO A 247 -8.85 4.81 -4.37
CA PRO A 247 -9.31 5.98 -3.62
C PRO A 247 -9.14 5.89 -2.10
N LEU A 248 -8.96 4.68 -1.56
CA LEU A 248 -8.77 4.46 -0.12
C LEU A 248 -7.32 4.57 0.34
N THR A 249 -6.35 4.54 -0.59
CA THR A 249 -4.94 4.55 -0.20
C THR A 249 -4.31 5.92 -0.19
N THR A 250 -4.89 6.93 -0.85
CA THR A 250 -4.13 8.14 -1.14
C THR A 250 -4.40 9.32 -0.22
N LYS A 251 -5.59 9.79 -0.06
CA LYS A 251 -5.77 11.06 0.65
C LYS A 251 -6.10 10.90 2.12
N GLU A 252 -6.96 9.96 2.44
CA GLU A 252 -7.48 9.79 3.81
C GLU A 252 -6.52 8.98 4.67
N ALA A 253 -5.92 7.91 4.13
CA ALA A 253 -4.92 7.11 4.83
C ALA A 253 -3.60 7.89 5.05
N LEU A 254 -3.18 8.72 4.07
CA LEU A 254 -1.97 9.52 4.17
C LEU A 254 -2.15 10.78 5.02
N ALA A 255 -3.36 11.31 5.12
CA ALA A 255 -3.70 12.41 6.03
C ALA A 255 -3.84 11.96 7.49
N GLY A 256 -4.04 10.66 7.74
CA GLY A 256 -4.16 10.08 9.07
C GLY A 256 -2.82 9.86 9.78
N ASP A 257 -2.89 9.18 10.92
CA ASP A 257 -1.72 8.79 11.73
C ASP A 257 -1.11 7.45 11.30
N ASP A 258 -1.50 6.93 10.12
CA ASP A 258 -0.95 5.70 9.61
C ASP A 258 0.52 5.84 9.21
N VAL A 259 1.28 4.79 9.46
CA VAL A 259 2.71 4.72 9.17
C VAL A 259 2.99 3.60 8.17
N ALA A 260 4.07 3.75 7.43
CA ALA A 260 4.64 2.68 6.64
C ALA A 260 5.65 1.89 7.48
N LEU A 261 5.63 0.56 7.39
CA LEU A 261 6.70 -0.28 7.91
C LEU A 261 7.72 -0.50 6.81
N VAL A 262 8.94 -0.02 7.02
CA VAL A 262 10.06 -0.14 6.09
C VAL A 262 11.05 -1.15 6.64
N ARG A 263 11.34 -2.20 5.90
CA ARG A 263 12.31 -3.25 6.23
C ARG A 263 13.45 -3.26 5.23
N ALA A 264 14.66 -3.38 5.71
CA ALA A 264 15.86 -3.61 4.88
C ALA A 264 16.24 -5.11 4.91
N PRO A 265 16.06 -5.88 3.83
CA PRO A 265 16.43 -7.30 3.79
C PRO A 265 17.90 -7.54 4.10
N LYS A 266 18.80 -6.65 3.65
CA LYS A 266 20.26 -6.71 3.85
C LYS A 266 20.66 -6.76 5.33
N THR A 267 19.96 -6.04 6.20
CA THR A 267 20.31 -5.92 7.63
C THR A 267 19.30 -6.60 8.55
N GLY A 268 18.11 -6.93 8.03
CA GLY A 268 16.97 -7.45 8.80
C GLY A 268 16.28 -6.39 9.67
N ARG A 269 16.75 -5.14 9.66
CA ARG A 269 16.18 -4.04 10.44
C ARG A 269 14.89 -3.54 9.83
N GLN A 270 13.98 -3.05 10.68
CA GLN A 270 12.72 -2.47 10.24
C GLN A 270 12.29 -1.33 11.16
N PHE A 271 11.67 -0.29 10.59
CA PHE A 271 11.20 0.88 11.31
C PHE A 271 9.89 1.40 10.73
N GLU A 272 9.12 2.11 11.55
CA GLU A 272 7.95 2.85 11.12
C GLU A 272 8.38 4.19 10.53
N ALA A 273 7.75 4.61 9.42
CA ALA A 273 7.98 5.88 8.75
C ALA A 273 6.68 6.58 8.42
N HIS A 274 6.63 7.90 8.59
CA HIS A 274 5.47 8.71 8.27
C HIS A 274 5.40 9.01 6.78
N PRO A 275 4.28 8.75 6.09
CA PRO A 275 4.07 9.21 4.72
C PRO A 275 4.22 10.73 4.64
N ALA A 276 5.02 11.20 3.70
CA ALA A 276 5.31 12.63 3.53
C ALA A 276 5.12 13.11 2.09
N ASP A 277 5.49 12.31 1.11
CA ASP A 277 5.48 12.74 -0.29
C ASP A 277 5.18 11.60 -1.25
N TRP A 278 5.01 11.93 -2.53
CA TRP A 278 4.89 11.01 -3.65
C TRP A 278 6.20 10.97 -4.44
N GLY A 279 6.69 9.79 -4.73
CA GLY A 279 7.91 9.54 -5.49
C GLY A 279 8.56 8.23 -5.04
N PRO A 280 9.71 7.86 -5.57
CA PRO A 280 10.43 8.42 -6.72
C PRO A 280 9.73 8.15 -8.07
N HIS A 281 10.10 8.90 -9.12
CA HIS A 281 9.57 8.67 -10.46
C HIS A 281 9.92 7.26 -10.96
N VAL A 282 9.01 6.64 -11.73
CA VAL A 282 9.16 5.25 -12.21
C VAL A 282 10.47 5.00 -12.97
N ASP A 283 10.95 6.00 -13.71
CA ASP A 283 12.18 5.89 -14.50
C ASP A 283 13.46 5.76 -13.65
N THR A 284 13.39 6.05 -12.35
CA THR A 284 14.52 5.86 -11.43
C THR A 284 14.76 4.39 -11.08
N GLY A 285 13.79 3.51 -11.33
CA GLY A 285 13.84 2.11 -10.92
C GLY A 285 13.75 1.91 -9.40
N ARG A 286 13.43 2.97 -8.64
CA ARG A 286 13.27 2.93 -7.17
C ARG A 286 11.80 2.87 -6.79
N VAL A 287 11.53 2.32 -5.61
CA VAL A 287 10.15 2.16 -5.08
C VAL A 287 9.83 3.17 -3.99
N ALA A 288 10.84 3.66 -3.30
CA ALA A 288 10.68 4.62 -2.21
C ALA A 288 11.89 5.56 -2.09
N ASP A 289 11.64 6.75 -1.52
CA ASP A 289 12.66 7.65 -0.99
C ASP A 289 12.38 7.83 0.51
N VAL A 290 13.38 7.65 1.35
CA VAL A 290 13.24 7.72 2.81
C VAL A 290 14.05 8.88 3.39
N SER A 291 13.79 9.25 4.65
CA SER A 291 14.63 10.24 5.31
C SER A 291 16.07 9.75 5.47
N PRO A 292 17.08 10.67 5.49
CA PRO A 292 18.47 10.31 5.78
C PRO A 292 18.61 9.52 7.09
N GLY A 293 17.91 9.92 8.15
CA GLY A 293 17.95 9.24 9.44
C GLY A 293 17.37 7.84 9.41
N LEU A 294 16.32 7.60 8.60
CA LEU A 294 15.77 6.25 8.42
C LEU A 294 16.75 5.37 7.64
N MET A 295 17.39 5.91 6.62
CA MET A 295 18.41 5.18 5.85
C MET A 295 19.59 4.75 6.74
N GLU A 296 20.08 5.64 7.60
CA GLU A 296 21.12 5.35 8.59
C GLU A 296 20.65 4.29 9.60
N ALA A 297 19.43 4.42 10.13
CA ALA A 297 18.85 3.46 11.07
C ALA A 297 18.69 2.06 10.47
N LEU A 298 18.27 1.97 9.22
CA LEU A 298 18.16 0.72 8.46
C LEU A 298 19.56 0.12 8.16
N GLY A 299 20.62 0.94 8.15
CA GLY A 299 21.99 0.54 7.81
C GLY A 299 22.17 0.21 6.33
N ILE A 300 21.55 1.03 5.48
CA ILE A 300 21.56 0.88 4.01
C ILE A 300 22.01 2.16 3.33
N GLU A 301 22.32 2.03 2.05
CA GLU A 301 22.74 3.12 1.16
C GLU A 301 21.79 3.25 -0.03
N THR A 302 21.92 4.34 -0.79
CA THR A 302 21.18 4.54 -2.05
C THR A 302 21.36 3.33 -2.97
N ASP A 303 20.25 2.88 -3.58
CA ASP A 303 20.11 1.70 -4.43
C ASP A 303 20.19 0.33 -3.69
N ASP A 304 20.27 0.30 -2.36
CA ASP A 304 19.95 -0.90 -1.60
C ASP A 304 18.43 -1.20 -1.69
N GLU A 305 18.06 -2.44 -1.40
CA GLU A 305 16.67 -2.87 -1.46
C GLU A 305 15.93 -2.68 -0.13
N VAL A 306 14.67 -2.31 -0.22
CA VAL A 306 13.72 -2.24 0.89
C VAL A 306 12.43 -2.96 0.55
N GLU A 307 11.77 -3.44 1.59
CA GLU A 307 10.38 -3.91 1.59
C GLU A 307 9.54 -2.90 2.36
N VAL A 308 8.49 -2.39 1.74
CA VAL A 308 7.59 -1.41 2.36
C VAL A 308 6.20 -2.00 2.45
N LYS A 309 5.60 -1.90 3.64
CA LYS A 309 4.21 -2.26 3.92
C LYS A 309 3.46 -1.03 4.43
N PHE A 310 2.33 -0.65 3.80
CA PHE A 310 1.49 0.46 4.24
C PHE A 310 -0.02 0.11 4.16
N PRO A 311 -0.84 0.41 5.16
CA PRO A 311 -0.39 0.79 6.50
C PRO A 311 0.35 -0.35 7.18
N GLY A 312 1.34 -0.03 8.02
CA GLY A 312 2.14 -1.04 8.69
C GLY A 312 2.64 -0.57 10.04
N ARG A 313 2.39 -1.36 11.09
CA ARG A 313 2.93 -1.14 12.44
C ARG A 313 3.78 -2.32 12.86
N LEU A 314 4.75 -2.08 13.71
CA LEU A 314 5.50 -3.15 14.37
C LEU A 314 4.53 -3.96 15.23
N THR A 315 4.50 -5.27 15.04
CA THR A 315 3.63 -6.20 15.79
C THR A 315 4.12 -6.44 17.22
N GLU A 316 5.39 -6.12 17.51
CA GLU A 316 5.96 -6.11 18.85
C GLU A 316 6.28 -4.67 19.25
N PRO A 317 6.13 -4.29 20.55
CA PRO A 317 6.57 -2.98 20.99
C PRO A 317 8.06 -2.86 20.67
N PRO A 318 8.51 -1.75 20.06
CA PRO A 318 9.90 -1.57 19.68
C PRO A 318 10.76 -1.79 20.92
N GLU A 319 11.75 -2.67 20.79
CA GLU A 319 12.85 -2.72 21.74
C GLU A 319 13.29 -1.26 21.92
N LYS A 320 13.12 -0.75 23.15
CA LYS A 320 13.15 0.70 23.46
C LYS A 320 14.10 1.45 22.53
N GLN A 321 13.55 2.22 21.60
CA GLN A 321 14.37 3.10 20.74
C GLN A 321 15.43 3.75 21.62
N PRO A 322 16.71 3.73 21.25
CA PRO A 322 17.75 4.35 22.06
C PRO A 322 17.31 5.80 22.30
N LYS A 323 17.02 6.12 23.59
CA LYS A 323 16.60 7.47 23.97
C LYS A 323 17.59 8.43 23.33
N ARG A 324 17.11 9.36 22.51
CA ARG A 324 17.92 10.43 21.91
C ARG A 324 18.92 10.89 22.97
N PRO A 325 20.24 10.86 22.71
CA PRO A 325 21.18 11.46 23.63
C PRO A 325 20.75 12.93 23.83
N PRO A 326 20.68 13.43 25.07
CA PRO A 326 20.20 14.78 25.31
C PRO A 326 21.03 15.72 24.42
N LYS A 327 20.35 16.52 23.59
CA LYS A 327 20.97 17.55 22.72
C LYS A 327 22.01 18.26 23.58
N ARG A 328 23.31 18.07 23.32
CA ARG A 328 24.34 18.81 23.99
C ARG A 328 24.03 20.28 23.79
N ARG A 329 23.50 20.96 24.84
CA ARG A 329 23.35 22.41 24.84
C ARG A 329 24.70 22.96 24.37
N ARG A 330 24.74 23.51 23.16
CA ARG A 330 25.89 24.24 22.68
C ARG A 330 26.17 25.30 23.71
N GLN A 331 27.26 25.13 24.49
CA GLN A 331 27.70 26.16 25.40
C GLN A 331 27.86 27.44 24.58
N PRO A 332 27.28 28.58 25.03
CA PRO A 332 27.47 29.82 24.30
C PRO A 332 28.97 30.06 24.17
N LYS A 333 29.46 30.20 22.92
CA LYS A 333 30.85 30.52 22.64
C LYS A 333 31.24 31.70 23.53
N ARG A 334 32.14 31.49 24.54
CA ARG A 334 32.68 32.56 25.38
C ARG A 334 33.13 33.68 24.45
N ARG A 335 32.44 34.83 24.54
CA ARG A 335 32.87 36.08 23.90
C ARG A 335 34.37 36.26 24.22
N ARG A 336 35.25 36.17 23.24
CA ARG A 336 36.64 36.52 23.38
C ARG A 336 36.68 37.99 23.79
N GLN A 337 37.15 38.24 25.01
CA GLN A 337 37.42 39.61 25.47
C GLN A 337 38.37 40.29 24.47
N PRO A 338 38.11 41.58 24.10
CA PRO A 338 38.99 42.27 23.18
C PRO A 338 40.39 42.43 23.87
N LYS A 339 41.40 41.95 23.15
CA LYS A 339 42.81 42.13 23.57
C LYS A 339 43.05 43.63 23.82
N ARG A 340 43.42 44.00 25.06
CA ARG A 340 43.84 45.37 25.43
C ARG A 340 44.95 45.80 24.44
N ARG A 341 44.70 46.90 23.72
CA ARG A 341 45.65 47.60 22.88
C ARG A 341 46.85 47.98 23.77
N ARG A 342 48.03 47.44 23.52
CA ARG A 342 49.28 47.90 24.05
C ARG A 342 49.56 49.32 23.50
N GLN A 343 49.75 50.28 24.35
CA GLN A 343 50.18 51.64 24.01
C GLN A 343 51.55 51.59 23.33
N PRO A 344 51.80 52.41 22.29
CA PRO A 344 53.10 52.47 21.64
C PRO A 344 54.10 53.15 22.51
N LYS A 345 55.30 52.53 22.74
CA LYS A 345 56.44 53.13 23.39
C LYS A 345 56.95 54.29 22.55
N ARG A 346 57.06 55.49 23.20
CA ARG A 346 57.76 56.69 22.66
C ARG A 346 59.19 56.32 22.23
N LEU A 347 59.48 56.46 20.97
CA LEU A 347 60.85 56.41 20.42
C LEU A 347 61.37 57.87 20.44
N THR A 348 62.46 58.05 21.21
CA THR A 348 63.26 59.24 21.27
C THR A 348 64.06 59.44 19.96
N ARG A 349 63.92 60.63 19.43
CA ARG A 349 64.64 61.10 18.24
C ARG A 349 66.14 61.15 18.53
N LYS A 350 66.99 60.66 17.59
CA LYS A 350 68.42 61.09 17.40
C LYS A 350 68.60 61.56 15.97
N PRO A 351 69.46 62.54 15.75
CA PRO A 351 69.38 63.46 14.61
C PRO A 351 70.11 63.06 13.35
N MET A 352 69.72 63.73 12.27
CA MET A 352 70.24 63.76 10.91
C MET A 352 71.73 63.60 10.75
N ARG A 353 72.13 62.86 9.69
CA ARG A 353 73.31 63.17 8.90
C ARG A 353 72.93 63.10 7.40
N LYS A 354 73.19 64.28 6.74
CA LYS A 354 73.12 64.49 5.29
C LYS A 354 74.26 63.75 4.58
N ARG A 355 73.98 63.20 3.40
CA ARG A 355 74.86 63.18 2.21
C ARG A 355 74.02 62.58 1.07
N SER A 356 73.67 63.34 0.10
CA SER A 356 74.24 63.87 -1.15
C SER A 356 74.40 62.80 -2.25
N ARG A 357 73.63 63.01 -3.32
CA ARG A 357 73.95 62.86 -4.76
C ARG A 357 74.39 61.43 -5.24
N ASN A 358 73.68 60.86 -6.19
CA ASN A 358 73.97 61.18 -7.61
C ASN A 358 72.89 60.54 -8.55
N ARG A 359 72.66 61.32 -9.59
CA ARG A 359 72.05 61.02 -10.86
C ARG A 359 72.62 59.76 -11.54
N THR A 360 71.88 59.10 -12.35
CA THR A 360 72.05 59.00 -13.84
C THR A 360 70.83 58.21 -14.40
N HIS A 361 70.15 58.77 -15.26
CA HIS A 361 69.73 58.45 -16.63
C HIS A 361 70.11 57.02 -17.11
N ASN A 362 69.22 56.23 -17.72
CA ASN A 362 68.94 56.10 -19.16
C ASN A 362 67.96 55.04 -19.45
N THR A 363 66.90 55.35 -20.17
CA THR A 363 66.47 54.88 -21.50
C THR A 363 66.68 53.40 -21.85
N GLY A 364 65.61 52.79 -22.31
CA GLY A 364 65.44 51.56 -23.04
C GLY A 364 64.03 51.07 -22.96
#